data_cf4aee8c525b9233a55336ca0da27595
#
_entry.id   cf4aee8c525b9233a55336ca0da27595
#
_cell.length_a   1.000
_cell.length_b   1.000
_cell.length_c   1.000
_cell.angle_alpha   90.00
_cell.angle_beta   90.00
_cell.angle_gamma   90.00
#
_symmetry.space_group_name_H-M   'P 1'
#
loop_
_entity.id
_entity.type
_entity.pdbx_description
1 polymer ?
#
loop_
_entity_poly.entity_id
_entity_poly.type
_entity_poly.pdbx_seq_one_letter_code
_entity_poly.pdbx_strand_id
1 'polypeptide(L)'
;MKKQFALLIAFLLVVANLSMQQASADIRCGRSGQFGVCDLEVKTPGSSGGSRPGASAAPGGGSGGEQRCYGRDGSEISCESSRGFTWNAGKNCYTNIASPQPPKSDPIWAGHSGGVIMRCSNLLTGYNYWAPGAEEAAAPNPADLAKIAVERMELQPVGMGMWPDRIEGFPGRHTLVGWRNWLWVTDPAPNTWGPIVKTASQDGYSVTATASVTRLDWDMGDGHHKTCGKGIPHPANKTRDEASPFCGYQYKKRGTYTVTATSYWTVVWSGMGQTGTIKLELSSQLEVNVIEAHVVTIPDRNSRPTTTPSRRR
;
A
#
# COMPACT_ATOMS: atom_id res chain seq x y z
N MET A 1 6.21 51.84 31.03
CA MET A 1 6.43 51.12 29.79
C MET A 1 7.07 49.70 29.93
N LYS A 2 7.52 49.27 31.12
CA LYS A 2 8.14 47.90 31.32
C LYS A 2 7.18 46.81 31.80
N LYS A 3 5.93 47.12 32.17
CA LYS A 3 4.94 46.15 32.66
C LYS A 3 3.94 45.64 31.60
N GLN A 4 3.86 46.25 30.43
CA GLN A 4 2.98 45.82 29.37
C GLN A 4 3.64 44.82 28.38
N PHE A 5 4.97 44.71 28.38
CA PHE A 5 5.70 43.75 27.55
C PHE A 5 5.74 42.34 28.13
N ALA A 6 5.56 42.18 29.43
CA ALA A 6 5.58 40.86 30.06
C ALA A 6 4.28 40.04 29.89
N LEU A 7 3.15 40.72 29.63
CA LEU A 7 1.85 40.06 29.43
C LEU A 7 1.62 39.57 27.98
N LEU A 8 2.30 40.13 26.99
CA LEU A 8 2.24 39.70 25.59
C LEU A 8 3.11 38.47 25.31
N ILE A 9 4.17 38.24 26.06
CA ILE A 9 5.03 37.04 25.92
C ILE A 9 4.39 35.83 26.58
N ALA A 10 3.60 36.01 27.63
CA ALA A 10 2.90 34.92 28.33
C ALA A 10 1.69 34.37 27.48
N PHE A 11 1.11 35.20 26.60
CA PHE A 11 0.00 34.78 25.74
C PHE A 11 0.47 34.04 24.47
N LEU A 12 1.70 34.23 24.04
CA LEU A 12 2.31 33.55 22.87
C LEU A 12 2.84 32.15 23.19
N LEU A 13 3.00 31.78 24.46
CA LEU A 13 3.48 30.46 24.87
C LEU A 13 2.35 29.46 25.20
N VAL A 14 1.10 29.88 25.22
CA VAL A 14 -0.07 28.99 25.49
C VAL A 14 -0.69 28.41 24.22
N VAL A 15 -0.34 28.89 23.03
CA VAL A 15 -0.93 28.41 21.76
C VAL A 15 -0.11 27.28 21.11
N ALA A 16 1.01 26.87 21.72
CA ALA A 16 1.94 25.89 21.13
C ALA A 16 1.76 24.44 21.57
N ASN A 17 0.66 24.07 22.24
CA ASN A 17 0.41 22.69 22.66
C ASN A 17 -0.96 22.17 22.17
N LEU A 18 -1.30 22.37 20.92
CA LEU A 18 -2.25 21.48 20.24
C LEU A 18 -1.43 20.26 19.81
N SER A 19 -1.38 19.27 20.67
CA SER A 19 -0.89 17.93 20.35
C SER A 19 -1.74 17.39 19.21
N MET A 20 -1.19 17.38 17.98
CA MET A 20 -1.74 16.61 16.87
C MET A 20 -1.67 15.14 17.28
N GLN A 21 -2.80 14.57 17.64
CA GLN A 21 -2.91 13.14 17.88
C GLN A 21 -2.76 12.42 16.53
N GLN A 22 -1.64 11.75 16.34
CA GLN A 22 -1.41 10.89 15.19
C GLN A 22 -2.08 9.53 15.43
N ALA A 23 -2.97 9.15 14.53
CA ALA A 23 -3.49 7.79 14.46
C ALA A 23 -2.46 6.91 13.75
N SER A 24 -2.02 5.82 14.38
CA SER A 24 -1.14 4.83 13.78
C SER A 24 -1.94 3.56 13.49
N ALA A 25 -1.82 3.03 12.28
CA ALA A 25 -2.37 1.74 11.91
C ALA A 25 -1.24 0.78 11.59
N ASP A 26 -1.21 -0.37 12.26
CA ASP A 26 -0.31 -1.47 11.95
C ASP A 26 -1.11 -2.58 11.24
N ILE A 27 -0.66 -2.96 10.06
CA ILE A 27 -1.26 -4.05 9.29
C ILE A 27 -0.31 -5.23 9.32
N ARG A 28 -0.83 -6.38 9.70
CA ARG A 28 -0.13 -7.66 9.59
C ARG A 28 -0.84 -8.51 8.54
N CYS A 29 -0.15 -8.76 7.43
CA CYS A 29 -0.63 -9.70 6.42
C CYS A 29 -0.27 -11.12 6.80
N GLY A 30 -1.27 -11.99 6.97
CA GLY A 30 -1.08 -13.42 7.23
C GLY A 30 -0.58 -14.14 5.97
N ARG A 31 0.32 -15.09 6.19
CA ARG A 31 0.94 -15.94 5.16
C ARG A 31 -0.06 -17.02 4.74
N SER A 32 -0.78 -16.82 3.64
CA SER A 32 -1.30 -17.95 2.86
C SER A 32 -1.74 -17.53 1.46
N GLY A 33 -1.07 -18.05 0.45
CA GLY A 33 -1.57 -18.29 -0.92
C GLY A 33 -2.02 -17.08 -1.73
N GLN A 34 -1.21 -16.73 -2.68
CA GLN A 34 -1.45 -16.10 -3.99
C GLN A 34 -2.24 -14.78 -4.11
N PHE A 35 -3.02 -14.35 -3.14
CA PHE A 35 -3.56 -12.98 -2.99
C PHE A 35 -3.85 -12.77 -1.49
N GLY A 36 -2.90 -12.18 -0.77
CA GLY A 36 -3.07 -11.87 0.64
C GLY A 36 -4.10 -10.76 0.83
N VAL A 37 -5.23 -11.09 1.44
CA VAL A 37 -6.15 -10.09 2.01
C VAL A 37 -5.51 -9.59 3.30
N CYS A 38 -5.18 -8.31 3.35
CA CYS A 38 -4.63 -7.69 4.55
C CYS A 38 -5.77 -7.10 5.39
N ASP A 39 -5.88 -7.57 6.65
CA ASP A 39 -6.76 -6.93 7.62
C ASP A 39 -6.14 -5.64 8.17
N LEU A 40 -6.85 -4.55 8.03
CA LEU A 40 -6.44 -3.21 8.39
C LEU A 40 -6.92 -2.88 9.80
N GLU A 41 -6.05 -2.96 10.81
CA GLU A 41 -6.38 -2.50 12.16
C GLU A 41 -5.91 -1.05 12.35
N VAL A 42 -6.85 -0.12 12.45
CA VAL A 42 -6.57 1.29 12.72
C VAL A 42 -6.67 1.55 14.21
N LYS A 43 -5.57 1.85 14.87
CA LYS A 43 -5.58 2.32 16.26
C LYS A 43 -5.71 3.83 16.30
N THR A 44 -6.87 4.32 16.73
CA THR A 44 -7.07 5.73 17.11
C THR A 44 -6.63 5.95 18.56
N PRO A 45 -5.80 6.94 18.86
CA PRO A 45 -5.49 7.28 20.26
C PRO A 45 -6.74 7.88 20.92
N GLY A 46 -7.24 7.23 21.97
CA GLY A 46 -8.27 7.82 22.85
C GLY A 46 -9.52 7.02 23.13
N SER A 47 -9.63 5.74 22.75
CA SER A 47 -10.73 4.89 23.19
C SER A 47 -10.28 3.96 24.31
N SER A 48 -10.27 4.45 25.54
CA SER A 48 -10.25 3.61 26.73
C SER A 48 -11.62 2.98 26.91
N GLY A 49 -11.65 1.63 26.82
CA GLY A 49 -12.85 0.83 26.95
C GLY A 49 -13.57 1.02 28.28
N GLY A 50 -14.77 1.53 28.21
CA GLY A 50 -15.75 1.46 29.27
C GLY A 50 -16.81 0.44 28.88
N SER A 51 -16.76 -0.75 29.47
CA SER A 51 -17.80 -1.75 29.38
C SER A 51 -19.07 -1.21 30.02
N ARG A 52 -20.18 -1.11 29.26
CA ARG A 52 -21.53 -0.99 29.78
C ARG A 52 -22.32 -2.24 29.42
N PRO A 53 -22.96 -2.89 30.36
CA PRO A 53 -23.80 -4.04 30.10
C PRO A 53 -25.20 -3.60 29.67
N GLY A 54 -25.72 -4.26 28.65
CA GLY A 54 -27.17 -4.45 28.46
C GLY A 54 -27.86 -3.49 27.51
N ALA A 55 -27.88 -3.82 26.24
CA ALA A 55 -29.02 -3.57 25.39
C ALA A 55 -29.19 -4.80 24.47
N SER A 56 -30.36 -5.39 24.54
CA SER A 56 -30.77 -6.60 23.85
C SER A 56 -30.55 -6.51 22.36
N ALA A 57 -29.89 -7.54 21.81
CA ALA A 57 -29.74 -7.75 20.40
C ALA A 57 -31.10 -8.08 19.76
N ALA A 58 -31.43 -7.37 18.72
CA ALA A 58 -32.37 -7.84 17.70
C ALA A 58 -31.62 -8.82 16.76
N PRO A 59 -32.24 -9.94 16.36
CA PRO A 59 -31.60 -10.93 15.54
C PRO A 59 -31.62 -10.49 14.07
N GLY A 60 -30.46 -10.17 13.55
CA GLY A 60 -30.24 -9.87 12.13
C GLY A 60 -28.86 -10.38 11.74
N GLY A 61 -28.65 -11.69 11.78
CA GLY A 61 -27.51 -12.34 11.20
C GLY A 61 -27.57 -12.21 9.69
N GLY A 62 -26.61 -11.52 9.10
CA GLY A 62 -26.34 -11.49 7.69
C GLY A 62 -24.92 -11.94 7.47
N SER A 63 -24.73 -13.25 7.23
CA SER A 63 -23.58 -13.79 6.51
C SER A 63 -23.37 -12.94 5.25
N GLY A 64 -22.12 -12.62 4.91
CA GLY A 64 -21.71 -11.86 3.72
C GLY A 64 -22.25 -12.47 2.42
N GLY A 65 -23.50 -12.16 2.09
CA GLY A 65 -24.12 -12.37 0.80
C GLY A 65 -23.94 -11.10 0.01
N GLU A 66 -23.47 -11.25 -1.21
CA GLU A 66 -23.43 -10.18 -2.22
C GLU A 66 -24.79 -9.49 -2.28
N GLN A 67 -24.84 -8.21 -1.88
CA GLN A 67 -26.09 -7.46 -1.89
C GLN A 67 -26.51 -7.23 -3.34
N ARG A 68 -27.64 -7.82 -3.73
CA ARG A 68 -28.19 -7.70 -5.08
C ARG A 68 -29.31 -6.68 -5.10
N CYS A 69 -29.30 -5.80 -6.06
CA CYS A 69 -30.33 -4.80 -6.27
C CYS A 69 -31.09 -5.06 -7.58
N TYR A 70 -32.39 -4.76 -7.57
CA TYR A 70 -33.24 -5.01 -8.70
C TYR A 70 -34.00 -3.73 -9.11
N GLY A 71 -34.07 -3.49 -10.41
CA GLY A 71 -34.89 -2.46 -11.01
C GLY A 71 -36.39 -2.79 -10.91
N ARG A 72 -37.24 -1.84 -11.28
CA ARG A 72 -38.71 -2.01 -11.24
C ARG A 72 -39.22 -3.10 -12.19
N ASP A 73 -38.47 -3.38 -13.23
CA ASP A 73 -38.72 -4.44 -14.23
C ASP A 73 -38.18 -5.82 -13.78
N GLY A 74 -37.61 -5.92 -12.58
CA GLY A 74 -37.00 -7.13 -12.05
C GLY A 74 -35.60 -7.43 -12.59
N SER A 75 -35.03 -6.56 -13.42
CA SER A 75 -33.64 -6.70 -13.86
C SER A 75 -32.67 -6.47 -12.71
N GLU A 76 -31.60 -7.28 -12.65
CA GLU A 76 -30.53 -7.06 -11.68
C GLU A 76 -29.71 -5.83 -12.08
N ILE A 77 -29.51 -4.94 -11.13
CA ILE A 77 -28.76 -3.69 -11.32
C ILE A 77 -27.73 -3.52 -10.22
N SER A 78 -26.74 -2.67 -10.46
CA SER A 78 -25.77 -2.32 -9.41
C SER A 78 -26.48 -1.65 -8.22
N CYS A 79 -26.14 -2.06 -7.00
CA CYS A 79 -26.64 -1.39 -5.80
C CYS A 79 -26.03 0.01 -5.61
N GLU A 80 -24.95 0.30 -6.31
CA GLU A 80 -24.27 1.58 -6.31
C GLU A 80 -24.05 2.04 -7.77
N SER A 81 -24.32 3.31 -8.04
CA SER A 81 -24.06 3.89 -9.35
C SER A 81 -22.57 4.19 -9.53
N SER A 82 -22.13 4.39 -10.77
CA SER A 82 -20.76 4.83 -11.10
C SER A 82 -20.35 6.16 -10.44
N ARG A 83 -21.31 6.88 -9.86
CA ARG A 83 -21.12 8.15 -9.12
C ARG A 83 -21.19 7.97 -7.62
N GLY A 84 -21.29 6.74 -7.09
CA GLY A 84 -21.35 6.47 -5.66
C GLY A 84 -22.75 6.75 -5.04
N PHE A 85 -23.82 6.71 -5.83
CA PHE A 85 -25.19 6.88 -5.31
C PHE A 85 -25.81 5.51 -5.04
N THR A 86 -26.49 5.37 -3.92
CA THR A 86 -27.09 4.10 -3.47
C THR A 86 -28.46 3.89 -4.10
N TRP A 87 -28.72 2.67 -4.58
CA TRP A 87 -30.03 2.31 -5.11
C TRP A 87 -31.12 2.29 -4.04
N ASN A 88 -32.21 2.99 -4.30
CA ASN A 88 -33.43 2.98 -3.48
C ASN A 88 -34.57 2.30 -4.23
N ALA A 89 -34.83 1.04 -3.88
CA ALA A 89 -35.87 0.24 -4.54
C ALA A 89 -37.27 0.84 -4.39
N GLY A 90 -37.57 1.45 -3.24
CA GLY A 90 -38.86 2.07 -2.98
C GLY A 90 -39.15 3.28 -3.87
N LYS A 91 -38.13 4.00 -4.28
CA LYS A 91 -38.23 5.16 -5.19
C LYS A 91 -37.78 4.86 -6.61
N ASN A 92 -37.26 3.66 -6.86
CA ASN A 92 -36.76 3.19 -8.16
C ASN A 92 -35.74 4.15 -8.79
N CYS A 93 -34.77 4.61 -8.01
CA CYS A 93 -33.72 5.50 -8.42
C CYS A 93 -32.48 5.39 -7.54
N TYR A 94 -31.39 5.91 -8.04
CA TYR A 94 -30.18 6.11 -7.22
C TYR A 94 -30.35 7.40 -6.40
N THR A 95 -30.11 7.30 -5.10
CA THR A 95 -30.32 8.40 -4.16
C THR A 95 -29.01 8.84 -3.52
N ASN A 96 -28.88 10.13 -3.30
CA ASN A 96 -27.86 10.75 -2.48
C ASN A 96 -28.41 12.00 -1.79
N ILE A 97 -27.72 12.49 -0.77
CA ILE A 97 -28.04 13.78 -0.16
C ILE A 97 -27.78 14.88 -1.19
N ALA A 98 -28.73 15.77 -1.38
CA ALA A 98 -28.53 16.93 -2.27
C ALA A 98 -27.45 17.83 -1.70
N SER A 99 -26.47 18.17 -2.53
CA SER A 99 -25.38 19.09 -2.16
C SER A 99 -25.20 20.17 -3.25
N PRO A 100 -25.26 21.46 -2.88
CA PRO A 100 -25.61 21.98 -1.56
C PRO A 100 -27.08 21.73 -1.19
N GLN A 101 -27.39 21.71 0.11
CA GLN A 101 -28.80 21.68 0.57
C GLN A 101 -29.48 22.99 0.20
N PRO A 102 -30.74 22.95 -0.30
CA PRO A 102 -31.51 24.14 -0.52
C PRO A 102 -31.73 24.94 0.80
N PRO A 103 -31.88 26.24 0.74
CA PRO A 103 -32.16 27.03 1.93
C PRO A 103 -33.46 26.59 2.55
N LYS A 104 -33.62 26.70 3.87
CA LYS A 104 -34.81 26.24 4.59
C LYS A 104 -36.11 26.95 4.16
N SER A 105 -35.98 28.10 3.50
CA SER A 105 -37.12 28.83 2.88
C SER A 105 -37.59 28.22 1.57
N ASP A 106 -36.86 27.27 0.98
CA ASP A 106 -37.21 26.63 -0.28
C ASP A 106 -38.47 25.76 -0.07
N PRO A 107 -39.51 25.87 -0.93
CA PRO A 107 -40.75 25.08 -0.86
C PRO A 107 -40.53 23.56 -0.78
N ILE A 108 -39.41 23.05 -1.23
CA ILE A 108 -39.08 21.61 -1.17
C ILE A 108 -39.03 21.07 0.25
N TRP A 109 -38.79 21.94 1.25
CA TRP A 109 -38.82 21.57 2.65
C TRP A 109 -40.24 21.33 3.16
N ALA A 110 -41.29 21.75 2.43
CA ALA A 110 -42.70 21.58 2.78
C ALA A 110 -43.01 21.93 4.25
N GLY A 111 -42.34 22.94 4.82
CA GLY A 111 -42.50 23.36 6.21
C GLY A 111 -41.74 22.53 7.24
N HIS A 112 -40.98 21.52 6.83
CA HIS A 112 -40.17 20.72 7.75
C HIS A 112 -38.94 21.48 8.21
N SER A 113 -38.73 21.56 9.51
CA SER A 113 -37.52 22.19 10.10
C SER A 113 -36.33 21.22 10.18
N GLY A 114 -36.61 19.91 10.28
CA GLY A 114 -35.62 18.84 10.32
C GLY A 114 -35.57 18.00 9.03
N GLY A 115 -34.77 16.97 9.01
CA GLY A 115 -34.57 16.11 7.84
C GLY A 115 -33.57 16.68 6.85
N VAL A 116 -33.47 16.04 5.68
CA VAL A 116 -32.54 16.38 4.58
C VAL A 116 -33.29 16.35 3.24
N ILE A 117 -32.80 17.13 2.27
CA ILE A 117 -33.25 17.00 0.90
C ILE A 117 -32.36 15.98 0.22
N MET A 118 -32.98 14.94 -0.32
CA MET A 118 -32.36 13.88 -1.10
C MET A 118 -32.54 14.17 -2.58
N ARG A 119 -31.55 13.79 -3.36
CA ARG A 119 -31.65 13.74 -4.81
C ARG A 119 -31.89 12.31 -5.25
N CYS A 120 -32.90 12.10 -6.07
CA CYS A 120 -33.21 10.84 -6.75
C CYS A 120 -32.83 11.00 -8.21
N SER A 121 -31.99 10.15 -8.75
CA SER A 121 -31.55 10.17 -10.14
C SER A 121 -31.77 8.81 -10.78
N ASN A 122 -32.37 8.77 -11.95
CA ASN A 122 -32.38 7.62 -12.84
C ASN A 122 -31.85 8.05 -14.23
N LEU A 123 -31.79 7.13 -15.20
CA LEU A 123 -31.22 7.39 -16.52
C LEU A 123 -31.92 8.53 -17.29
N LEU A 124 -33.15 8.88 -16.93
CA LEU A 124 -33.99 9.81 -17.72
C LEU A 124 -34.41 11.06 -16.94
N THR A 125 -34.52 10.98 -15.61
CA THR A 125 -35.04 12.06 -14.77
C THR A 125 -34.34 12.11 -13.43
N GLY A 126 -34.26 13.31 -12.87
CA GLY A 126 -33.79 13.53 -11.49
C GLY A 126 -34.74 14.49 -10.79
N TYR A 127 -35.06 14.22 -9.54
CA TYR A 127 -35.83 15.11 -8.69
C TYR A 127 -35.29 15.10 -7.26
N ASN A 128 -35.56 16.17 -6.56
CA ASN A 128 -35.26 16.28 -5.15
C ASN A 128 -36.49 16.01 -4.32
N TYR A 129 -36.34 15.47 -3.12
CA TYR A 129 -37.42 15.24 -2.18
C TYR A 129 -36.96 15.36 -0.74
N TRP A 130 -37.84 15.75 0.15
CA TRP A 130 -37.55 15.74 1.56
C TRP A 130 -37.63 14.31 2.13
N ALA A 131 -36.69 13.98 3.02
CA ALA A 131 -36.65 12.72 3.75
C ALA A 131 -36.64 12.98 5.25
N PRO A 132 -37.60 12.35 6.04
CA PRO A 132 -37.62 12.48 7.50
C PRO A 132 -36.41 11.76 8.08
N GLY A 133 -35.82 12.35 9.13
CA GLY A 133 -34.95 11.64 10.07
C GLY A 133 -33.82 10.80 9.46
N ALA A 134 -33.29 11.18 8.30
CA ALA A 134 -31.91 10.89 8.10
C ALA A 134 -31.19 11.71 9.17
N GLU A 135 -30.89 11.12 10.32
CA GLU A 135 -29.82 11.60 11.17
C GLU A 135 -28.74 12.02 10.20
N GLU A 136 -28.31 13.27 10.31
CA GLU A 136 -27.24 13.87 9.49
C GLU A 136 -26.24 12.76 9.22
N ALA A 137 -26.23 12.24 7.98
CA ALA A 137 -25.58 10.98 7.65
C ALA A 137 -24.19 11.12 8.19
N ALA A 138 -23.90 10.39 9.26
CA ALA A 138 -22.72 10.64 10.07
C ALA A 138 -21.55 10.74 9.11
N ALA A 139 -20.85 11.86 9.15
CA ALA A 139 -19.74 12.12 8.21
C ALA A 139 -18.89 10.85 8.11
N PRO A 140 -18.56 10.38 6.91
CA PRO A 140 -17.80 9.15 6.75
C PRO A 140 -16.53 9.23 7.57
N ASN A 141 -16.12 8.10 8.13
CA ASN A 141 -14.88 8.06 8.88
C ASN A 141 -13.70 8.37 7.93
N PRO A 142 -12.88 9.41 8.20
CA PRO A 142 -11.77 9.77 7.33
C PRO A 142 -10.75 8.63 7.13
N ALA A 143 -10.56 7.77 8.15
CA ALA A 143 -9.68 6.61 8.05
C ALA A 143 -10.22 5.57 7.05
N ASP A 144 -11.55 5.40 6.93
CA ASP A 144 -12.12 4.47 5.96
C ASP A 144 -12.01 5.03 4.53
N LEU A 145 -12.20 6.34 4.35
CA LEU A 145 -11.90 6.99 3.07
C LEU A 145 -10.41 6.86 2.70
N ALA A 146 -9.51 6.94 3.68
CA ALA A 146 -8.09 6.72 3.44
C ALA A 146 -7.80 5.29 2.95
N LYS A 147 -8.47 4.26 3.49
CA LYS A 147 -8.36 2.88 3.00
C LYS A 147 -8.81 2.76 1.54
N ILE A 148 -9.96 3.34 1.20
CA ILE A 148 -10.46 3.37 -0.19
C ILE A 148 -9.46 4.08 -1.11
N ALA A 149 -8.82 5.17 -0.67
CA ALA A 149 -7.78 5.82 -1.44
C ALA A 149 -6.56 4.91 -1.66
N VAL A 150 -6.16 4.12 -0.65
CA VAL A 150 -5.08 3.13 -0.76
C VAL A 150 -5.44 2.00 -1.72
N GLU A 151 -6.64 1.44 -1.64
CA GLU A 151 -7.10 0.41 -2.58
C GLU A 151 -7.02 0.88 -4.03
N ARG A 152 -7.39 2.13 -4.31
CA ARG A 152 -7.29 2.74 -5.64
C ARG A 152 -5.85 2.97 -6.13
N MET A 153 -4.85 2.83 -5.27
CA MET A 153 -3.44 2.90 -5.67
C MET A 153 -2.97 1.63 -6.36
N GLU A 154 -3.66 0.50 -6.14
CA GLU A 154 -3.31 -0.81 -6.72
C GLU A 154 -1.82 -1.12 -6.50
N LEU A 155 -1.37 -0.95 -5.25
CA LEU A 155 0.04 -1.13 -4.90
C LEU A 155 0.49 -2.55 -5.21
N GLN A 156 1.67 -2.67 -5.81
CA GLN A 156 2.27 -3.94 -6.22
C GLN A 156 3.61 -4.15 -5.53
N PRO A 157 4.04 -5.39 -5.31
CA PRO A 157 5.40 -5.69 -4.89
C PRO A 157 6.43 -5.17 -5.90
N VAL A 158 7.63 -4.88 -5.44
CA VAL A 158 8.73 -4.45 -6.31
C VAL A 158 9.17 -5.57 -7.25
N GLY A 159 9.49 -5.23 -8.49
CA GLY A 159 10.20 -6.12 -9.38
C GLY A 159 11.63 -6.31 -8.91
N MET A 160 12.16 -7.55 -9.00
CA MET A 160 13.49 -7.92 -8.49
C MET A 160 14.47 -8.11 -9.62
N GLY A 161 15.53 -7.31 -9.64
CA GLY A 161 16.69 -7.48 -10.50
C GLY A 161 17.88 -8.03 -9.73
N MET A 162 18.63 -8.92 -10.36
CA MET A 162 19.87 -9.49 -9.82
C MET A 162 20.88 -9.69 -10.94
N TRP A 163 22.14 -9.42 -10.67
CA TRP A 163 23.23 -9.74 -11.60
C TRP A 163 24.33 -10.52 -10.87
N PRO A 164 24.89 -11.58 -11.45
CA PRO A 164 24.45 -12.20 -12.69
C PRO A 164 23.08 -12.86 -12.50
N ASP A 165 22.28 -12.87 -13.54
CA ASP A 165 20.96 -13.51 -13.51
C ASP A 165 20.94 -14.80 -14.35
N ARG A 166 21.89 -14.93 -15.26
CA ARG A 166 22.04 -16.09 -16.15
C ARG A 166 23.50 -16.44 -16.33
N ILE A 167 23.78 -17.72 -16.36
CA ILE A 167 25.08 -18.27 -16.75
C ILE A 167 24.83 -19.09 -18.03
N GLU A 168 25.59 -18.85 -19.08
CA GLU A 168 25.44 -19.57 -20.34
C GLU A 168 25.55 -21.09 -20.12
N GLY A 169 24.63 -21.83 -20.75
CA GLY A 169 24.51 -23.28 -20.59
C GLY A 169 23.67 -23.76 -19.38
N PHE A 170 23.20 -22.86 -18.53
CA PHE A 170 22.38 -23.22 -17.37
C PHE A 170 20.98 -22.57 -17.46
N PRO A 171 19.89 -23.35 -17.42
CA PRO A 171 18.54 -22.81 -17.40
C PRO A 171 18.21 -22.15 -16.05
N GLY A 172 17.47 -21.02 -16.07
CA GLY A 172 17.09 -20.30 -14.88
C GLY A 172 18.12 -19.27 -14.39
N ARG A 173 17.91 -18.77 -13.18
CA ARG A 173 18.82 -17.80 -12.56
C ARG A 173 19.96 -18.53 -11.85
N HIS A 174 21.17 -18.18 -12.22
CA HIS A 174 22.37 -18.79 -11.64
C HIS A 174 23.36 -17.72 -11.22
N THR A 175 24.04 -17.98 -10.12
CA THR A 175 25.23 -17.25 -9.69
C THR A 175 26.28 -18.21 -9.15
N LEU A 176 27.45 -17.72 -8.81
CA LEU A 176 28.56 -18.51 -8.29
C LEU A 176 28.78 -18.22 -6.81
N VAL A 177 29.26 -19.23 -6.08
CA VAL A 177 29.81 -19.01 -4.74
C VAL A 177 30.92 -17.97 -4.80
N GLY A 178 30.87 -17.01 -3.89
CA GLY A 178 31.86 -15.94 -3.83
C GLY A 178 31.68 -14.82 -4.85
N TRP A 179 30.69 -14.92 -5.75
CA TRP A 179 30.41 -13.87 -6.72
C TRP A 179 29.72 -12.67 -6.08
N ARG A 180 30.06 -11.46 -6.51
CA ARG A 180 29.45 -10.22 -6.01
C ARG A 180 28.18 -9.91 -6.77
N ASN A 181 27.05 -10.39 -6.25
CA ASN A 181 25.75 -10.15 -6.84
C ASN A 181 25.32 -8.70 -6.62
N TRP A 182 24.80 -8.08 -7.66
CA TRP A 182 24.12 -6.79 -7.59
C TRP A 182 22.62 -7.02 -7.48
N LEU A 183 21.96 -6.22 -6.66
CA LEU A 183 20.52 -6.29 -6.43
C LEU A 183 19.90 -4.93 -6.71
N TRP A 184 18.74 -4.92 -7.36
CA TRP A 184 18.02 -3.67 -7.64
C TRP A 184 16.53 -3.91 -7.85
N VAL A 185 15.74 -2.82 -7.81
CA VAL A 185 14.34 -2.80 -8.19
C VAL A 185 14.24 -2.63 -9.70
N THR A 186 13.58 -3.56 -10.40
CA THR A 186 13.30 -3.42 -11.84
C THR A 186 12.06 -2.54 -12.04
N ASP A 187 12.12 -1.69 -13.07
CA ASP A 187 10.99 -0.89 -13.55
C ASP A 187 10.19 -0.21 -12.42
N PRO A 188 10.85 0.60 -11.56
CA PRO A 188 10.17 1.25 -10.47
C PRO A 188 9.11 2.23 -10.99
N ALA A 189 7.84 1.95 -10.65
CA ALA A 189 6.66 2.72 -11.05
C ALA A 189 5.98 3.35 -9.82
N PRO A 190 5.04 4.28 -10.00
CA PRO A 190 4.33 4.88 -8.88
C PRO A 190 3.65 3.87 -7.95
N ASN A 191 3.11 2.78 -8.47
CA ASN A 191 2.45 1.73 -7.69
C ASN A 191 3.37 0.60 -7.21
N THR A 192 4.65 0.57 -7.63
CA THR A 192 5.63 -0.41 -7.13
C THR A 192 6.68 0.22 -6.21
N TRP A 193 6.89 1.54 -6.30
CA TRP A 193 7.88 2.25 -5.48
C TRP A 193 7.36 3.56 -4.88
N GLY A 194 6.48 4.26 -5.60
CA GLY A 194 5.98 5.57 -5.21
C GLY A 194 6.86 6.75 -5.69
N PRO A 195 6.49 8.00 -5.38
CA PRO A 195 5.25 8.32 -4.70
C PRO A 195 4.02 8.14 -5.61
N ILE A 196 2.89 7.74 -5.01
CA ILE A 196 1.58 7.70 -5.66
C ILE A 196 0.56 8.42 -4.79
N VAL A 197 -0.31 9.23 -5.42
CA VAL A 197 -1.34 10.01 -4.73
C VAL A 197 -2.71 9.60 -5.26
N LYS A 198 -3.63 9.32 -4.35
CA LYS A 198 -5.05 9.07 -4.65
C LYS A 198 -5.94 9.78 -3.66
N THR A 199 -7.13 10.15 -4.14
CA THR A 199 -8.18 10.76 -3.32
C THR A 199 -9.42 9.88 -3.36
N ALA A 200 -10.02 9.68 -2.19
CA ALA A 200 -11.33 9.08 -2.06
C ALA A 200 -12.31 10.13 -1.55
N SER A 201 -13.54 10.09 -2.07
CA SER A 201 -14.59 11.04 -1.71
C SER A 201 -15.90 10.31 -1.55
N GLN A 202 -16.69 10.73 -0.56
CA GLN A 202 -18.04 10.26 -0.28
C GLN A 202 -18.84 11.41 0.34
N ASP A 203 -20.06 11.63 -0.14
CA ASP A 203 -21.03 12.60 0.41
C ASP A 203 -20.46 14.03 0.56
N GLY A 204 -19.58 14.46 -0.35
CA GLY A 204 -18.95 15.78 -0.31
C GLY A 204 -17.69 15.85 0.57
N TYR A 205 -17.38 14.81 1.32
CA TYR A 205 -16.16 14.67 2.10
C TYR A 205 -15.04 14.03 1.24
N SER A 206 -13.80 14.38 1.50
CA SER A 206 -12.67 13.81 0.78
C SER A 206 -11.44 13.62 1.65
N VAL A 207 -10.68 12.58 1.33
CA VAL A 207 -9.37 12.29 1.90
C VAL A 207 -8.39 12.03 0.78
N THR A 208 -7.22 12.65 0.87
CA THR A 208 -6.10 12.43 -0.04
C THR A 208 -5.00 11.64 0.67
N ALA A 209 -4.53 10.59 0.04
CA ALA A 209 -3.46 9.74 0.53
C ALA A 209 -2.27 9.75 -0.42
N THR A 210 -1.06 9.75 0.14
CA THR A 210 0.21 9.66 -0.59
C THR A 210 1.00 8.48 -0.05
N ALA A 211 1.34 7.53 -0.92
CA ALA A 211 2.10 6.33 -0.57
C ALA A 211 3.49 6.34 -1.20
N SER A 212 4.49 5.88 -0.46
CA SER A 212 5.85 5.65 -0.94
C SER A 212 6.53 4.53 -0.17
N VAL A 213 7.46 3.84 -0.82
CA VAL A 213 8.34 2.87 -0.16
C VAL A 213 9.37 3.63 0.67
N THR A 214 9.46 3.30 1.95
CA THR A 214 10.41 3.90 2.89
C THR A 214 11.58 3.00 3.20
N ARG A 215 11.41 1.67 3.03
CA ARG A 215 12.44 0.66 3.26
C ARG A 215 12.22 -0.53 2.33
N LEU A 216 13.31 -1.16 1.91
CA LEU A 216 13.31 -2.41 1.16
C LEU A 216 14.28 -3.38 1.84
N ASP A 217 13.77 -4.51 2.29
CA ASP A 217 14.56 -5.57 2.90
C ASP A 217 14.62 -6.78 1.96
N TRP A 218 15.83 -7.31 1.80
CA TRP A 218 16.13 -8.51 1.04
C TRP A 218 16.48 -9.65 1.99
N ASP A 219 15.67 -10.70 2.02
CA ASP A 219 16.04 -11.98 2.59
C ASP A 219 16.69 -12.81 1.49
N MET A 220 17.94 -13.20 1.68
CA MET A 220 18.72 -13.90 0.67
C MET A 220 18.46 -15.41 0.63
N GLY A 221 17.57 -15.92 1.51
CA GLY A 221 17.20 -17.33 1.58
C GLY A 221 18.22 -18.24 2.27
N ASP A 222 19.39 -17.71 2.65
CA ASP A 222 20.47 -18.44 3.35
C ASP A 222 20.63 -18.01 4.81
N GLY A 223 19.59 -17.31 5.35
CA GLY A 223 19.57 -16.77 6.70
C GLY A 223 20.17 -15.38 6.85
N HIS A 224 20.57 -14.73 5.76
CA HIS A 224 21.09 -13.38 5.77
C HIS A 224 20.10 -12.40 5.14
N HIS A 225 20.08 -11.20 5.71
CA HIS A 225 19.22 -10.10 5.28
C HIS A 225 20.05 -8.87 4.88
N LYS A 226 19.51 -8.09 3.96
CA LYS A 226 20.07 -6.80 3.53
C LYS A 226 18.97 -5.76 3.44
N THR A 227 19.17 -4.60 4.02
CA THR A 227 18.32 -3.43 3.81
C THR A 227 18.99 -2.52 2.79
N CYS A 228 18.30 -2.24 1.71
CA CYS A 228 18.82 -1.43 0.61
C CYS A 228 17.80 -0.39 0.15
N GLY A 229 18.26 0.59 -0.64
CA GLY A 229 17.40 1.40 -1.51
C GLY A 229 17.05 0.66 -2.80
N LYS A 230 16.66 1.40 -3.84
CA LYS A 230 16.31 0.83 -5.17
C LYS A 230 17.44 0.00 -5.78
N GLY A 231 18.68 0.24 -5.41
CA GLY A 231 19.81 -0.27 -6.15
C GLY A 231 19.92 0.32 -7.56
N ILE A 232 20.84 -0.23 -8.35
CA ILE A 232 20.97 0.05 -9.79
C ILE A 232 21.31 -1.23 -10.51
N PRO A 233 20.89 -1.42 -11.78
CA PRO A 233 21.35 -2.51 -12.61
C PRO A 233 22.88 -2.53 -12.71
N HIS A 234 23.47 -3.71 -12.86
CA HIS A 234 24.91 -3.84 -13.12
C HIS A 234 25.25 -3.18 -14.46
N PRO A 235 26.12 -2.15 -14.48
CA PRO A 235 26.52 -1.50 -15.73
C PRO A 235 27.36 -2.44 -16.61
N ALA A 236 27.11 -2.43 -17.92
CA ALA A 236 27.80 -3.32 -18.87
C ALA A 236 29.32 -3.10 -18.92
N ASN A 237 29.80 -1.92 -18.52
CA ASN A 237 31.24 -1.57 -18.50
C ASN A 237 31.94 -1.93 -17.18
N LYS A 238 31.22 -2.50 -16.20
CA LYS A 238 31.78 -2.92 -14.92
C LYS A 238 32.33 -4.34 -15.01
N THR A 239 33.40 -4.61 -14.23
CA THR A 239 33.97 -5.95 -14.15
C THR A 239 33.10 -6.87 -13.28
N ARG A 240 33.22 -8.17 -13.51
CA ARG A 240 32.45 -9.19 -12.78
C ARG A 240 32.73 -9.23 -11.28
N ASP A 241 33.86 -8.74 -10.83
CA ASP A 241 34.30 -8.74 -9.43
C ASP A 241 33.98 -7.42 -8.69
N GLU A 242 33.35 -6.46 -9.34
CA GLU A 242 33.06 -5.18 -8.73
C GLU A 242 31.81 -5.27 -7.86
N ALA A 243 31.94 -4.85 -6.60
CA ALA A 243 30.81 -4.81 -5.67
C ALA A 243 29.82 -3.68 -6.04
N SER A 244 28.54 -3.93 -5.86
CA SER A 244 27.55 -2.87 -5.98
C SER A 244 27.76 -1.81 -4.89
N PRO A 245 27.83 -0.52 -5.25
CA PRO A 245 27.94 0.55 -4.26
C PRO A 245 26.63 0.80 -3.50
N PHE A 246 25.50 0.24 -3.96
CA PHE A 246 24.19 0.49 -3.40
C PHE A 246 23.59 -0.73 -2.72
N CYS A 247 23.50 -1.85 -3.43
CA CYS A 247 22.90 -3.07 -2.91
C CYS A 247 23.57 -4.29 -3.54
N GLY A 248 24.23 -5.09 -2.74
CA GLY A 248 24.90 -6.29 -3.21
C GLY A 248 24.97 -7.38 -2.15
N TYR A 249 25.16 -8.61 -2.63
CA TYR A 249 25.27 -9.78 -1.79
C TYR A 249 26.24 -10.80 -2.37
N GLN A 250 26.80 -11.65 -1.51
CA GLN A 250 27.76 -12.69 -1.88
C GLN A 250 27.42 -13.98 -1.14
N TYR A 251 26.98 -15.01 -1.88
CA TYR A 251 26.71 -16.33 -1.32
C TYR A 251 28.03 -17.05 -0.99
N LYS A 252 28.05 -17.69 0.17
CA LYS A 252 29.23 -18.44 0.64
C LYS A 252 29.11 -19.96 0.43
N LYS A 253 27.94 -20.46 0.07
CA LYS A 253 27.67 -21.87 -0.12
C LYS A 253 26.81 -22.09 -1.37
N ARG A 254 27.04 -23.21 -2.06
CA ARG A 254 26.16 -23.66 -3.15
C ARG A 254 24.78 -24.05 -2.60
N GLY A 255 23.77 -23.93 -3.41
CA GLY A 255 22.39 -24.28 -3.07
C GLY A 255 21.38 -23.56 -3.93
N THR A 256 20.13 -23.93 -3.79
CA THR A 256 18.99 -23.18 -4.34
C THR A 256 18.39 -22.35 -3.23
N TYR A 257 18.27 -21.05 -3.46
CA TYR A 257 17.79 -20.11 -2.48
C TYR A 257 16.58 -19.35 -3.01
N THR A 258 15.57 -19.16 -2.18
CA THR A 258 14.46 -18.27 -2.47
C THR A 258 14.78 -16.91 -1.88
N VAL A 259 15.08 -15.96 -2.76
CA VAL A 259 15.31 -14.56 -2.38
C VAL A 259 13.97 -13.86 -2.28
N THR A 260 13.71 -13.18 -1.16
CA THR A 260 12.50 -12.40 -0.94
C THR A 260 12.83 -10.92 -0.78
N ALA A 261 12.19 -10.06 -1.56
CA ALA A 261 12.27 -8.61 -1.40
C ALA A 261 10.96 -8.09 -0.80
N THR A 262 11.04 -7.50 0.40
CA THR A 262 9.89 -6.92 1.11
C THR A 262 10.01 -5.41 1.10
N SER A 263 9.06 -4.76 0.43
CA SER A 263 8.91 -3.30 0.40
C SER A 263 7.98 -2.84 1.50
N TYR A 264 8.45 -1.91 2.32
CA TYR A 264 7.69 -1.28 3.41
C TYR A 264 7.17 0.06 2.93
N TRP A 265 5.86 0.14 2.78
CA TRP A 265 5.17 1.33 2.35
C TRP A 265 4.71 2.16 3.53
N THR A 266 4.86 3.47 3.41
CA THR A 266 4.24 4.42 4.29
C THR A 266 3.25 5.26 3.49
N VAL A 267 1.99 5.23 3.91
CA VAL A 267 0.93 6.04 3.34
C VAL A 267 0.57 7.12 4.33
N VAL A 268 0.78 8.38 3.97
CA VAL A 268 0.32 9.53 4.75
C VAL A 268 -0.96 10.03 4.10
N TRP A 269 -2.00 10.23 4.90
CA TRP A 269 -3.28 10.74 4.42
C TRP A 269 -3.75 11.96 5.21
N SER A 270 -4.53 12.80 4.54
CA SER A 270 -5.15 13.97 5.14
C SER A 270 -6.51 14.25 4.51
N GLY A 271 -7.44 14.75 5.30
CA GLY A 271 -8.77 15.14 4.87
C GLY A 271 -9.71 15.31 6.06
N MET A 272 -10.79 16.06 5.87
CA MET A 272 -11.81 16.27 6.89
C MET A 272 -11.26 16.77 8.24
N GLY A 273 -10.19 17.59 8.21
CA GLY A 273 -9.53 18.11 9.41
C GLY A 273 -8.68 17.08 10.18
N GLN A 274 -8.47 15.87 9.62
CA GLN A 274 -7.69 14.81 10.23
C GLN A 274 -6.52 14.39 9.34
N THR A 275 -5.53 13.78 9.96
CA THR A 275 -4.37 13.18 9.29
C THR A 275 -4.06 11.83 9.91
N GLY A 276 -3.40 10.95 9.15
CA GLY A 276 -2.96 9.67 9.68
C GLY A 276 -1.93 9.00 8.79
N THR A 277 -1.44 7.86 9.26
CA THR A 277 -0.45 7.05 8.54
C THR A 277 -0.91 5.60 8.51
N ILE A 278 -0.78 4.98 7.33
CA ILE A 278 -1.02 3.55 7.12
C ILE A 278 0.31 2.94 6.67
N LYS A 279 0.68 1.79 7.24
CA LYS A 279 1.87 1.04 6.86
C LYS A 279 1.46 -0.27 6.20
N LEU A 280 2.12 -0.61 5.09
CA LEU A 280 1.87 -1.81 4.32
C LEU A 280 3.20 -2.50 3.99
N GLU A 281 3.17 -3.82 3.85
CA GLU A 281 4.30 -4.64 3.45
C GLU A 281 3.91 -5.45 2.22
N LEU A 282 4.70 -5.35 1.16
CA LEU A 282 4.49 -6.11 -0.07
C LEU A 282 5.77 -6.85 -0.41
N SER A 283 5.65 -8.16 -0.69
CA SER A 283 6.80 -9.02 -0.95
C SER A 283 6.74 -9.65 -2.33
N SER A 284 7.89 -9.75 -2.98
CA SER A 284 8.13 -10.55 -4.17
C SER A 284 9.23 -11.57 -3.91
N GLN A 285 9.24 -12.65 -4.69
CA GLN A 285 10.21 -13.73 -4.55
C GLN A 285 10.82 -14.11 -5.90
N LEU A 286 12.07 -14.54 -5.85
CA LEU A 286 12.75 -15.17 -6.97
C LEU A 286 13.60 -16.33 -6.48
N GLU A 287 13.74 -17.35 -7.30
CA GLU A 287 14.66 -18.46 -7.06
C GLU A 287 16.00 -18.19 -7.73
N VAL A 288 17.10 -18.47 -7.02
CA VAL A 288 18.47 -18.41 -7.53
C VAL A 288 19.23 -19.69 -7.20
N ASN A 289 19.88 -20.25 -8.20
CA ASN A 289 20.77 -21.39 -8.05
C ASN A 289 22.20 -20.91 -7.91
N VAL A 290 22.78 -21.13 -6.75
CA VAL A 290 24.19 -20.82 -6.48
C VAL A 290 25.03 -22.06 -6.75
N ILE A 291 25.85 -22.01 -7.78
CA ILE A 291 26.74 -23.12 -8.19
C ILE A 291 28.19 -22.80 -7.82
N GLU A 292 29.03 -23.82 -7.83
CA GLU A 292 30.44 -23.72 -7.53
C GLU A 292 31.25 -23.94 -8.81
N ALA A 293 32.21 -23.04 -9.09
CA ALA A 293 33.13 -23.20 -10.21
C ALA A 293 34.47 -23.76 -9.72
N HIS A 294 34.90 -24.84 -10.29
CA HIS A 294 36.22 -25.40 -10.05
C HIS A 294 37.11 -25.14 -11.25
N VAL A 295 38.28 -24.58 -11.01
CA VAL A 295 39.33 -24.45 -12.05
C VAL A 295 40.09 -25.76 -12.12
N VAL A 296 40.00 -26.42 -13.26
CA VAL A 296 40.81 -27.60 -13.54
C VAL A 296 42.01 -27.18 -14.41
N THR A 297 43.19 -27.32 -13.89
CA THR A 297 44.44 -27.13 -14.68
C THR A 297 44.65 -28.36 -15.54
N ILE A 298 44.47 -28.22 -16.83
CA ILE A 298 44.83 -29.29 -17.81
C ILE A 298 46.28 -29.11 -18.13
N PRO A 299 47.17 -30.12 -17.88
CA PRO A 299 48.55 -30.06 -18.31
C PRO A 299 48.63 -29.90 -19.83
N ASP A 300 49.44 -28.96 -20.30
CA ASP A 300 49.67 -28.81 -21.72
C ASP A 300 50.35 -30.07 -22.27
N ARG A 301 49.67 -30.81 -23.15
CA ARG A 301 50.21 -32.03 -23.81
C ARG A 301 51.41 -31.74 -24.67
N ASN A 302 51.78 -30.50 -24.95
CA ASN A 302 52.89 -30.07 -25.76
C ASN A 302 54.11 -29.64 -24.95
N SER A 303 54.10 -29.68 -23.64
CA SER A 303 55.31 -29.47 -22.84
C SER A 303 56.20 -30.70 -22.96
N ARG A 304 57.00 -30.72 -24.02
CA ARG A 304 58.12 -31.67 -24.22
C ARG A 304 59.04 -31.52 -23.01
N PRO A 305 59.36 -32.61 -22.29
CA PRO A 305 60.41 -32.53 -21.24
C PRO A 305 61.69 -32.09 -21.83
N THR A 306 62.24 -30.96 -21.42
CA THR A 306 63.59 -30.51 -21.72
C THR A 306 64.56 -31.46 -21.01
N THR A 307 65.01 -32.51 -21.71
CA THR A 307 66.09 -33.34 -21.25
C THR A 307 67.35 -32.49 -21.31
N THR A 308 67.82 -32.03 -20.18
CA THR A 308 69.13 -31.41 -20.02
C THR A 308 70.19 -32.51 -20.28
N PRO A 309 71.10 -32.37 -21.25
CA PRO A 309 72.13 -33.37 -21.46
C PRO A 309 73.09 -33.35 -20.28
N SER A 310 73.18 -34.48 -19.56
CA SER A 310 74.22 -34.72 -18.55
C SER A 310 75.60 -34.68 -19.21
N ARG A 311 76.37 -33.66 -18.90
CA ARG A 311 77.83 -33.67 -19.22
C ARG A 311 78.52 -34.67 -18.31
N ARG A 312 78.87 -35.84 -18.87
CA ARG A 312 79.89 -36.71 -18.25
C ARG A 312 81.27 -36.07 -18.40
N ARG A 313 81.99 -35.98 -17.32
CA ARG A 313 83.43 -35.88 -17.25
C ARG A 313 84.03 -37.26 -17.17
#